data_3f3e704e850313b045e7e4e31d1410dc
#
_entry.id   3f3e704e850313b045e7e4e31d1410dc
#
_cell.length_a   1.000
_cell.length_b   1.000
_cell.length_c   1.000
_cell.angle_alpha   90.00
_cell.angle_beta   90.00
_cell.angle_gamma   90.00
#
_symmetry.space_group_name_H-M   'P 1'
#
loop_
_entity.id
_entity.type
_entity.pdbx_description
1 polymer ?
#
loop_
_entity_poly.entity_id
_entity_poly.type
_entity_poly.pdbx_seq_one_letter_code
_entity_poly.pdbx_strand_id
1 'polypeptide(L)'
;MKTLHTFFVLALLYTVNSQRTPTISYISQEQIKDIGDTVEFRCSVQYAPEFPVVWTKINKNIANDQLPLSHGSSLIIRDTRFALRYDDALSTFILQIKDIQETDAGFYQCKILISLNNYVSANVELQVRRPPIISDNSTRSLVVTEGQPVQLECYAGGFPTPRISWRRENNAILPTGGSIYRGNTLKISTIRKEDRGTYYCVAENGVGRGARRNINVEVEFAPVITAPRPRLGQALQYDMDLECHVEAYPPPAIVWLKDDIQLSNNQHYSISHFATADQYTDTTIRVITIEKRQYGEYVCRAANKLGTAETKVELFEISTPNINYPGLQWAAANQCNLSKWLLIVLWFTILNTH
;
A
#
# COMPACT_ATOMS: atom_id res chain seq x y z
N MET A 1 57.06 100.14 17.18
CA MET A 1 56.14 99.83 16.05
C MET A 1 56.17 98.37 15.89
N LYS A 2 55.09 97.73 16.27
CA LYS A 2 54.90 96.25 16.21
C LYS A 2 54.05 95.90 15.02
N THR A 3 54.60 95.15 14.08
CA THR A 3 53.92 94.61 12.92
C THR A 3 53.17 93.31 13.28
N LEU A 4 51.89 93.29 13.15
CA LEU A 4 51.00 92.17 13.43
C LEU A 4 50.91 91.30 12.16
N HIS A 5 51.48 90.09 12.18
CA HIS A 5 51.34 89.10 11.14
C HIS A 5 50.08 88.31 11.42
N THR A 6 49.01 88.51 10.61
CA THR A 6 47.79 87.67 10.55
C THR A 6 48.09 86.44 9.73
N PHE A 7 48.15 85.27 10.38
CA PHE A 7 48.17 83.97 9.73
C PHE A 7 46.70 83.61 9.27
N PHE A 8 46.49 83.60 7.97
CA PHE A 8 45.25 83.00 7.36
C PHE A 8 45.46 81.52 7.35
N VAL A 9 44.79 80.77 8.29
CA VAL A 9 44.68 79.30 8.23
C VAL A 9 43.55 78.94 7.27
N LEU A 10 43.89 78.51 6.04
CA LEU A 10 42.98 77.96 5.06
C LEU A 10 42.63 76.57 5.53
N ALA A 11 41.51 76.36 6.23
CA ALA A 11 40.90 75.02 6.52
C ALA A 11 40.32 74.42 5.24
N LEU A 12 41.10 73.56 4.62
CA LEU A 12 40.60 72.68 3.54
C LEU A 12 39.67 71.67 4.19
N LEU A 13 38.36 71.92 4.10
CA LEU A 13 37.30 70.97 4.36
C LEU A 13 37.33 69.84 3.31
N TYR A 14 38.08 68.80 3.55
CA TYR A 14 37.93 67.55 2.83
C TYR A 14 36.59 66.98 3.25
N THR A 15 35.58 67.16 2.37
CA THR A 15 34.37 66.37 2.44
C THR A 15 34.75 64.93 2.11
N VAL A 16 34.94 64.12 3.10
CA VAL A 16 35.03 62.66 2.95
C VAL A 16 33.65 62.24 2.47
N ASN A 17 33.49 62.12 1.15
CA ASN A 17 32.35 61.41 0.55
C ASN A 17 32.51 59.95 1.04
N SER A 18 31.87 59.61 2.15
CA SER A 18 31.74 58.23 2.57
C SER A 18 30.93 57.52 1.47
N GLN A 19 31.64 56.90 0.55
CA GLN A 19 31.04 56.10 -0.52
C GLN A 19 30.28 54.94 0.15
N ARG A 20 28.96 55.09 0.27
CA ARG A 20 28.12 54.05 0.89
C ARG A 20 28.20 52.81 0.04
N THR A 21 28.53 51.68 0.66
CA THR A 21 28.61 50.38 -0.03
C THR A 21 27.23 49.91 -0.46
N PRO A 22 27.08 49.36 -1.68
CA PRO A 22 25.82 48.78 -2.10
C PRO A 22 25.35 47.66 -1.19
N THR A 23 24.08 47.66 -0.83
CA THR A 23 23.49 46.67 0.08
C THR A 23 22.12 46.19 -0.41
N ILE A 24 21.77 44.95 -0.04
CA ILE A 24 20.40 44.45 -0.21
C ILE A 24 19.67 44.73 1.11
N SER A 25 18.70 45.62 1.06
CA SER A 25 17.89 46.03 2.21
C SER A 25 16.76 45.08 2.52
N TYR A 26 16.27 44.38 1.50
CA TYR A 26 15.19 43.40 1.64
C TYR A 26 15.30 42.29 0.59
N ILE A 27 15.01 41.06 0.97
CA ILE A 27 14.76 39.92 0.10
C ILE A 27 13.50 39.20 0.57
N SER A 28 12.69 38.71 -0.35
CA SER A 28 11.51 37.88 -0.01
C SER A 28 11.88 36.72 0.88
N GLN A 29 10.99 36.37 1.78
CA GLN A 29 11.10 35.13 2.56
C GLN A 29 10.84 33.91 1.68
N GLU A 30 11.21 32.73 2.16
CA GLU A 30 10.86 31.42 1.57
C GLU A 30 9.40 31.35 1.12
N GLN A 31 9.17 30.84 -0.07
CA GLN A 31 7.84 30.67 -0.65
C GLN A 31 7.54 29.19 -0.87
N ILE A 32 6.34 28.77 -0.45
CA ILE A 32 5.81 27.43 -0.73
C ILE A 32 4.61 27.60 -1.65
N LYS A 33 4.65 26.97 -2.83
CA LYS A 33 3.64 27.12 -3.89
C LYS A 33 3.20 25.77 -4.42
N ASP A 34 2.00 25.76 -5.02
CA ASP A 34 1.52 24.62 -5.78
C ASP A 34 1.96 24.71 -7.24
N ILE A 35 1.97 23.58 -7.94
CA ILE A 35 2.17 23.55 -9.38
C ILE A 35 1.05 24.35 -10.04
N GLY A 36 1.39 25.22 -11.00
CA GLY A 36 0.45 26.10 -11.67
C GLY A 36 0.25 27.46 -11.00
N ASP A 37 0.71 27.64 -9.76
CA ASP A 37 0.65 28.93 -9.06
C ASP A 37 1.57 29.99 -9.69
N THR A 38 1.49 31.20 -9.14
CA THR A 38 2.40 32.31 -9.44
C THR A 38 3.14 32.71 -8.19
N VAL A 39 4.45 33.02 -8.33
CA VAL A 39 5.29 33.54 -7.26
C VAL A 39 5.95 34.85 -7.69
N GLU A 40 6.17 35.75 -6.73
CA GLU A 40 6.97 36.98 -6.90
C GLU A 40 8.08 36.99 -5.86
N PHE A 41 9.32 37.18 -6.31
CA PHE A 41 10.48 37.43 -5.46
C PHE A 41 10.86 38.90 -5.58
N ARG A 42 11.02 39.55 -4.43
CA ARG A 42 11.36 40.96 -4.32
C ARG A 42 12.74 41.11 -3.71
N CYS A 43 13.57 41.91 -4.36
CA CYS A 43 14.90 42.27 -3.91
C CYS A 43 15.03 43.78 -3.90
N SER A 44 15.03 44.42 -2.74
CA SER A 44 15.21 45.87 -2.63
C SER A 44 16.67 46.17 -2.33
N VAL A 45 17.23 47.11 -3.06
CA VAL A 45 18.65 47.48 -2.99
C VAL A 45 18.81 48.93 -2.56
N GLN A 46 19.94 49.24 -1.91
CA GLN A 46 20.30 50.59 -1.51
C GLN A 46 21.74 50.89 -1.94
N TYR A 47 22.00 52.15 -2.30
CA TYR A 47 23.32 52.63 -2.72
C TYR A 47 23.92 51.89 -3.92
N ALA A 48 23.04 51.40 -4.81
CA ALA A 48 23.44 50.61 -5.95
C ALA A 48 23.00 51.19 -7.36
N PRO A 49 22.93 52.53 -7.57
CA PRO A 49 22.41 53.08 -8.82
C PRO A 49 23.25 52.74 -10.05
N GLU A 50 24.54 52.51 -9.88
CA GLU A 50 25.49 52.20 -10.96
C GLU A 50 25.83 50.71 -11.08
N PHE A 51 25.31 49.89 -10.18
CA PHE A 51 25.64 48.45 -10.11
C PHE A 51 24.51 47.62 -10.65
N PRO A 52 24.76 46.71 -11.63
CA PRO A 52 23.72 45.86 -12.17
C PRO A 52 23.29 44.82 -11.09
N VAL A 53 21.93 44.64 -10.98
CA VAL A 53 21.32 43.62 -10.14
C VAL A 53 20.95 42.42 -11.01
N VAL A 54 21.34 41.23 -10.58
CA VAL A 54 21.13 39.98 -11.34
C VAL A 54 20.33 39.02 -10.51
N TRP A 55 19.27 38.46 -11.05
CA TRP A 55 18.64 37.27 -10.50
C TRP A 55 19.27 36.02 -11.10
N THR A 56 19.61 35.06 -10.26
CA THR A 56 20.23 33.77 -10.63
C THR A 56 19.50 32.64 -9.95
N LYS A 57 19.17 31.58 -10.69
CA LYS A 57 18.68 30.33 -10.11
C LYS A 57 19.85 29.42 -9.78
N ILE A 58 19.87 28.85 -8.56
CA ILE A 58 20.90 27.94 -8.08
C ILE A 58 20.28 26.54 -7.98
N ASN A 59 20.90 25.56 -8.63
CA ASN A 59 20.53 24.17 -8.50
C ASN A 59 21.13 23.58 -7.22
N LYS A 60 20.29 23.07 -6.31
CA LYS A 60 20.75 22.44 -5.06
C LYS A 60 21.64 21.21 -5.27
N ASN A 61 21.42 20.49 -6.38
CA ASN A 61 22.01 19.16 -6.58
C ASN A 61 23.31 19.17 -7.37
N ILE A 62 23.69 20.29 -7.94
CA ILE A 62 24.89 20.41 -8.79
C ILE A 62 25.69 21.62 -8.31
N ALA A 63 26.87 21.34 -7.75
CA ALA A 63 27.78 22.41 -7.32
C ALA A 63 28.15 23.30 -8.53
N ASN A 64 28.04 24.63 -8.33
CA ASN A 64 28.31 25.65 -9.34
C ASN A 64 27.34 25.73 -10.54
N ASP A 65 26.21 25.00 -10.51
CA ASP A 65 25.16 25.17 -11.52
C ASP A 65 24.30 26.40 -11.17
N GLN A 66 24.66 27.53 -11.77
CA GLN A 66 23.97 28.81 -11.60
C GLN A 66 23.44 29.28 -12.94
N LEU A 67 22.15 29.41 -13.06
CA LEU A 67 21.50 29.92 -14.26
C LEU A 67 21.14 31.41 -14.07
N PRO A 68 21.84 32.35 -14.75
CA PRO A 68 21.44 33.76 -14.76
C PRO A 68 20.08 33.92 -15.42
N LEU A 69 19.15 34.59 -14.74
CA LEU A 69 17.79 34.81 -15.20
C LEU A 69 17.62 36.24 -15.78
N SER A 70 18.29 37.24 -15.17
CA SER A 70 18.18 38.63 -15.54
C SER A 70 19.50 39.38 -15.41
N HIS A 71 19.60 40.52 -16.05
CA HIS A 71 20.67 41.49 -15.89
C HIS A 71 20.05 42.91 -15.86
N GLY A 72 20.22 43.63 -14.75
CA GLY A 72 19.52 44.90 -14.52
C GLY A 72 17.99 44.70 -14.59
N SER A 73 17.33 45.49 -15.38
CA SER A 73 15.87 45.45 -15.61
C SER A 73 15.44 44.51 -16.75
N SER A 74 16.36 43.74 -17.35
CA SER A 74 16.06 42.88 -18.50
C SER A 74 16.20 41.41 -18.19
N LEU A 75 15.26 40.57 -18.68
CA LEU A 75 15.38 39.10 -18.62
C LEU A 75 16.37 38.62 -19.69
N ILE A 76 17.20 37.62 -19.33
CA ILE A 76 18.14 36.94 -20.22
C ILE A 76 17.52 35.66 -20.81
N ILE A 77 16.66 34.99 -20.00
CA ILE A 77 16.03 33.73 -20.37
C ILE A 77 14.86 33.93 -21.32
N ARG A 78 14.58 32.92 -22.17
CA ARG A 78 13.48 32.92 -23.14
C ARG A 78 12.19 32.28 -22.67
N ASP A 79 12.12 31.87 -21.40
CA ASP A 79 10.92 31.25 -20.82
C ASP A 79 9.86 32.31 -20.53
N THR A 80 8.74 32.25 -21.25
CA THR A 80 7.62 33.20 -21.16
C THR A 80 6.90 33.23 -19.82
N ARG A 81 7.14 32.23 -18.97
CA ARG A 81 6.59 32.16 -17.61
C ARG A 81 7.24 33.16 -16.69
N PHE A 82 8.48 33.58 -17.00
CA PHE A 82 9.22 34.51 -16.19
C PHE A 82 8.93 35.96 -16.68
N ALA A 83 8.78 36.83 -15.70
CA ALA A 83 8.69 38.27 -15.92
C ALA A 83 9.55 39.03 -14.91
N LEU A 84 10.17 40.12 -15.33
CA LEU A 84 10.93 41.01 -14.45
C LEU A 84 10.28 42.39 -14.46
N ARG A 85 10.17 42.97 -13.27
CA ARG A 85 9.66 44.34 -13.09
C ARG A 85 10.56 45.06 -12.11
N TYR A 86 10.85 46.31 -12.39
CA TYR A 86 11.57 47.20 -11.51
C TYR A 86 10.61 48.28 -10.97
N ASP A 87 10.65 48.46 -9.65
CA ASP A 87 9.92 49.51 -8.94
C ASP A 87 10.92 50.60 -8.53
N ASP A 88 10.89 51.73 -9.26
CA ASP A 88 11.80 52.84 -9.05
C ASP A 88 11.64 53.50 -7.65
N ALA A 89 10.37 53.59 -7.17
CA ALA A 89 10.08 54.21 -5.89
C ALA A 89 10.70 53.48 -4.68
N LEU A 90 10.77 52.17 -4.79
CA LEU A 90 11.31 51.31 -3.73
C LEU A 90 12.69 50.71 -4.07
N SER A 91 13.27 51.06 -5.21
CA SER A 91 14.51 50.47 -5.75
C SER A 91 14.47 48.92 -5.68
N THR A 92 13.37 48.34 -6.11
CA THR A 92 13.06 46.92 -5.94
C THR A 92 12.97 46.17 -7.27
N PHE A 93 13.78 45.12 -7.42
CA PHE A 93 13.73 44.19 -8.54
C PHE A 93 12.79 43.04 -8.19
N ILE A 94 11.72 42.88 -9.00
CA ILE A 94 10.66 41.87 -8.76
C ILE A 94 10.72 40.82 -9.86
N LEU A 95 11.14 39.60 -9.50
CA LEU A 95 11.10 38.44 -10.41
C LEU A 95 9.79 37.69 -10.20
N GLN A 96 8.97 37.56 -11.22
CA GLN A 96 7.72 36.80 -11.21
C GLN A 96 7.88 35.53 -12.02
N ILE A 97 7.34 34.43 -11.52
CA ILE A 97 7.23 33.14 -12.19
C ILE A 97 5.76 32.73 -12.17
N LYS A 98 5.16 32.57 -13.36
CA LYS A 98 3.79 32.09 -13.55
C LYS A 98 3.82 30.61 -13.91
N ASP A 99 2.70 29.91 -13.68
CA ASP A 99 2.57 28.49 -14.01
C ASP A 99 3.76 27.67 -13.50
N ILE A 100 3.96 27.73 -12.18
CA ILE A 100 5.07 27.09 -11.48
C ILE A 100 5.09 25.59 -11.77
N GLN A 101 6.25 25.07 -12.13
CA GLN A 101 6.53 23.67 -12.36
C GLN A 101 7.41 23.10 -11.23
N GLU A 102 7.42 21.78 -11.10
CA GLU A 102 8.28 21.09 -10.10
C GLU A 102 9.76 21.48 -10.26
N THR A 103 10.21 21.64 -11.49
CA THR A 103 11.58 22.02 -11.84
C THR A 103 11.94 23.43 -11.41
N ASP A 104 10.96 24.29 -11.08
CA ASP A 104 11.23 25.66 -10.62
C ASP A 104 11.63 25.72 -9.16
N ALA A 105 11.43 24.64 -8.37
CA ALA A 105 11.91 24.56 -6.99
C ALA A 105 13.43 24.76 -6.91
N GLY A 106 13.88 25.47 -5.87
CA GLY A 106 15.28 25.72 -5.62
C GLY A 106 15.53 27.11 -5.07
N PHE A 107 16.80 27.52 -5.07
CA PHE A 107 17.21 28.84 -4.61
C PHE A 107 17.27 29.83 -5.74
N TYR A 108 16.70 31.01 -5.49
CA TYR A 108 16.82 32.20 -6.33
C TYR A 108 17.66 33.23 -5.59
N GLN A 109 18.74 33.66 -6.22
CA GLN A 109 19.70 34.59 -5.64
C GLN A 109 19.61 35.92 -6.34
N CYS A 110 19.43 36.98 -5.55
CA CYS A 110 19.60 38.35 -5.98
C CYS A 110 21.03 38.75 -5.73
N LYS A 111 21.74 39.30 -6.76
CA LYS A 111 23.14 39.72 -6.69
C LYS A 111 23.27 41.17 -7.13
N ILE A 112 23.99 41.99 -6.39
CA ILE A 112 24.49 43.29 -6.83
C ILE A 112 25.94 43.08 -7.26
N LEU A 113 26.24 43.28 -8.55
CA LEU A 113 27.58 43.07 -9.10
C LEU A 113 28.42 44.35 -8.93
N ILE A 114 29.41 44.33 -8.02
CA ILE A 114 30.31 45.44 -7.75
C ILE A 114 31.52 45.38 -8.70
N SER A 115 32.05 44.19 -8.93
CA SER A 115 33.11 43.88 -9.88
C SER A 115 33.05 42.41 -10.29
N LEU A 116 33.92 41.93 -11.17
CA LEU A 116 33.97 40.55 -11.63
C LEU A 116 33.99 39.52 -10.53
N ASN A 117 34.67 39.80 -9.39
CA ASN A 117 34.83 38.88 -8.28
C ASN A 117 34.23 39.39 -6.98
N ASN A 118 33.57 40.54 -7.00
CA ASN A 118 32.98 41.14 -5.80
C ASN A 118 31.51 41.44 -6.01
N TYR A 119 30.68 40.87 -5.18
CA TYR A 119 29.23 41.05 -5.24
C TYR A 119 28.59 40.93 -3.85
N VAL A 120 27.46 41.56 -3.66
CA VAL A 120 26.58 41.36 -2.51
C VAL A 120 25.41 40.50 -2.95
N SER A 121 25.04 39.47 -2.18
CA SER A 121 23.93 38.61 -2.56
C SER A 121 23.02 38.21 -1.41
N ALA A 122 21.76 37.91 -1.72
CA ALA A 122 20.79 37.35 -0.82
C ALA A 122 19.99 36.27 -1.54
N ASN A 123 19.61 35.22 -0.80
CA ASN A 123 18.89 34.05 -1.36
C ASN A 123 17.45 34.00 -0.87
N VAL A 124 16.55 33.52 -1.71
CA VAL A 124 15.20 33.11 -1.37
C VAL A 124 14.94 31.72 -1.92
N GLU A 125 14.28 30.86 -1.15
CA GLU A 125 13.95 29.51 -1.56
C GLU A 125 12.51 29.44 -2.07
N LEU A 126 12.32 28.76 -3.23
CA LEU A 126 11.02 28.31 -3.71
C LEU A 126 10.88 26.81 -3.45
N GLN A 127 9.91 26.45 -2.67
CA GLN A 127 9.51 25.06 -2.49
C GLN A 127 8.19 24.84 -3.24
N VAL A 128 8.13 23.76 -4.03
CA VAL A 128 6.94 23.41 -4.83
C VAL A 128 6.33 22.16 -4.23
N ARG A 129 5.05 22.23 -3.84
CA ARG A 129 4.32 21.11 -3.31
C ARG A 129 4.13 20.04 -4.37
N ARG A 130 4.42 18.80 -4.01
CA ARG A 130 4.33 17.62 -4.87
C ARG A 130 3.56 16.51 -4.18
N PRO A 131 2.60 15.88 -4.87
CA PRO A 131 1.92 14.71 -4.32
C PRO A 131 2.90 13.57 -4.06
N PRO A 132 2.54 12.61 -3.18
CA PRO A 132 3.39 11.47 -2.90
C PRO A 132 3.48 10.52 -4.09
N ILE A 133 4.68 9.99 -4.35
CA ILE A 133 4.94 8.92 -5.32
C ILE A 133 5.73 7.84 -4.59
N ILE A 134 5.19 6.60 -4.57
CA ILE A 134 5.87 5.48 -3.94
C ILE A 134 7.03 5.01 -4.81
N SER A 135 8.20 4.94 -4.20
CA SER A 135 9.47 4.59 -4.85
C SER A 135 9.52 3.10 -5.24
N ASP A 136 10.23 2.80 -6.32
CA ASP A 136 10.37 1.45 -6.86
C ASP A 136 11.20 0.50 -6.00
N ASN A 137 12.02 1.02 -5.09
CA ASN A 137 12.75 0.24 -4.09
C ASN A 137 11.87 -0.26 -2.93
N SER A 138 10.59 0.12 -2.90
CA SER A 138 9.63 -0.42 -1.93
C SER A 138 9.27 -1.87 -2.27
N THR A 139 8.97 -2.66 -1.24
CA THR A 139 8.53 -4.06 -1.39
C THR A 139 7.34 -4.17 -2.35
N ARG A 140 7.37 -5.15 -3.27
CA ARG A 140 6.29 -5.42 -4.25
C ARG A 140 5.47 -6.64 -3.89
N SER A 141 6.13 -7.70 -3.50
CA SER A 141 5.52 -8.96 -3.04
C SER A 141 6.52 -9.71 -2.17
N LEU A 142 6.04 -10.64 -1.38
CA LEU A 142 6.87 -11.48 -0.53
C LEU A 142 6.28 -12.89 -0.46
N VAL A 143 7.15 -13.90 -0.57
CA VAL A 143 6.85 -15.29 -0.24
C VAL A 143 7.75 -15.69 0.91
N VAL A 144 7.18 -16.22 1.98
CA VAL A 144 7.89 -16.54 3.22
C VAL A 144 7.30 -17.80 3.86
N THR A 145 8.13 -18.57 4.57
CA THR A 145 7.66 -19.72 5.34
C THR A 145 7.10 -19.27 6.70
N GLU A 146 6.05 -19.93 7.16
CA GLU A 146 5.46 -19.69 8.48
C GLU A 146 6.52 -19.76 9.59
N GLY A 147 6.39 -18.88 10.58
CA GLY A 147 7.31 -18.78 11.72
C GLY A 147 8.53 -17.88 11.47
N GLN A 148 8.80 -17.47 10.25
CA GLN A 148 9.95 -16.60 9.92
C GLN A 148 9.64 -15.12 10.22
N PRO A 149 10.68 -14.31 10.50
CA PRO A 149 10.54 -12.86 10.59
C PRO A 149 10.39 -12.24 9.20
N VAL A 150 9.58 -11.19 9.11
CA VAL A 150 9.29 -10.45 7.87
C VAL A 150 9.52 -8.97 8.07
N GLN A 151 10.06 -8.33 7.05
CA GLN A 151 10.22 -6.88 6.98
C GLN A 151 9.67 -6.39 5.63
N LEU A 152 8.63 -5.55 5.67
CA LEU A 152 8.08 -4.88 4.51
C LEU A 152 8.53 -3.42 4.54
N GLU A 153 9.08 -2.94 3.43
CA GLU A 153 9.63 -1.58 3.32
C GLU A 153 8.84 -0.77 2.29
N CYS A 154 8.59 0.49 2.64
CA CYS A 154 7.90 1.42 1.76
C CYS A 154 8.52 2.80 1.87
N TYR A 155 8.90 3.37 0.73
CA TYR A 155 9.48 4.68 0.59
C TYR A 155 8.68 5.50 -0.41
N ALA A 156 8.54 6.79 -0.13
CA ALA A 156 7.84 7.70 -1.02
C ALA A 156 8.56 9.03 -1.11
N GLY A 157 8.61 9.59 -2.32
CA GLY A 157 9.00 10.97 -2.60
C GLY A 157 7.77 11.87 -2.65
N GLY A 158 7.97 13.17 -2.46
CA GLY A 158 6.95 14.20 -2.45
C GLY A 158 7.39 15.39 -1.62
N PHE A 159 6.66 16.50 -1.70
CA PHE A 159 6.92 17.63 -0.82
C PHE A 159 5.58 18.27 -0.37
N PRO A 160 5.37 18.45 0.94
CA PRO A 160 6.20 18.01 2.07
C PRO A 160 6.47 16.50 2.07
N THR A 161 7.48 16.07 2.84
CA THR A 161 7.84 14.64 2.94
C THR A 161 6.63 13.79 3.32
N PRO A 162 6.26 12.77 2.52
CA PRO A 162 5.09 11.94 2.80
C PRO A 162 5.23 11.14 4.08
N ARG A 163 4.11 10.95 4.77
CA ARG A 163 3.99 10.05 5.91
C ARG A 163 3.53 8.70 5.41
N ILE A 164 4.23 7.64 5.80
CA ILE A 164 3.91 6.26 5.42
C ILE A 164 3.07 5.61 6.51
N SER A 165 2.03 4.90 6.07
CA SER A 165 1.23 4.03 6.92
C SER A 165 0.94 2.70 6.23
N TRP A 166 0.76 1.66 7.05
CA TRP A 166 0.46 0.29 6.62
C TRP A 166 -0.93 -0.11 7.07
N ARG A 167 -1.63 -0.84 6.21
CA ARG A 167 -2.95 -1.44 6.48
C ARG A 167 -3.03 -2.81 5.84
N ARG A 168 -3.95 -3.64 6.28
CA ARG A 168 -4.32 -4.88 5.59
C ARG A 168 -5.64 -4.71 4.85
N GLU A 169 -5.86 -5.60 3.92
CA GLU A 169 -7.14 -5.76 3.23
C GLU A 169 -8.30 -5.90 4.22
N ASN A 170 -9.47 -5.37 3.85
CA ASN A 170 -10.69 -5.36 4.68
C ASN A 170 -10.51 -4.76 6.08
N ASN A 171 -9.53 -3.86 6.27
CA ASN A 171 -9.16 -3.29 7.57
C ASN A 171 -8.82 -4.35 8.64
N ALA A 172 -8.35 -5.53 8.22
CA ALA A 172 -7.91 -6.58 9.14
C ALA A 172 -6.78 -6.08 10.05
N ILE A 173 -6.68 -6.68 11.22
CA ILE A 173 -5.64 -6.35 12.19
C ILE A 173 -4.27 -6.75 11.62
N LEU A 174 -3.30 -5.87 11.74
CA LEU A 174 -1.90 -6.15 11.39
C LEU A 174 -1.28 -7.12 12.40
N PRO A 175 -0.33 -7.97 12.00
CA PRO A 175 0.38 -8.88 12.91
C PRO A 175 1.10 -8.16 14.07
N THR A 176 1.41 -6.88 13.88
CA THR A 176 1.99 -6.01 14.92
C THR A 176 0.98 -5.43 15.90
N GLY A 177 -0.31 -5.72 15.69
CA GLY A 177 -1.43 -5.15 16.43
C GLY A 177 -2.01 -3.89 15.77
N GLY A 178 -3.30 -3.67 15.98
CA GLY A 178 -4.03 -2.52 15.42
C GLY A 178 -4.32 -2.63 13.92
N SER A 179 -5.14 -1.73 13.41
CA SER A 179 -5.54 -1.67 11.98
C SER A 179 -4.61 -0.81 11.13
N ILE A 180 -3.76 0.00 11.77
CA ILE A 180 -2.85 0.93 11.10
C ILE A 180 -1.50 0.95 11.84
N TYR A 181 -0.41 0.81 11.09
CA TYR A 181 0.95 1.03 11.58
C TYR A 181 1.56 2.23 10.84
N ARG A 182 2.27 3.11 11.54
CA ARG A 182 2.93 4.28 10.95
C ARG A 182 4.45 4.11 10.97
N GLY A 183 5.07 4.26 9.81
CA GLY A 183 6.50 4.11 9.61
C GLY A 183 6.83 3.52 8.25
N ASN A 184 8.07 3.68 7.81
CA ASN A 184 8.51 3.22 6.50
C ASN A 184 8.66 1.69 6.44
N THR A 185 8.91 1.06 7.58
CA THR A 185 9.19 -0.37 7.67
C THR A 185 8.24 -1.03 8.64
N LEU A 186 7.44 -1.99 8.14
CA LEU A 186 6.60 -2.86 8.96
C LEU A 186 7.39 -4.15 9.27
N LYS A 187 7.69 -4.37 10.56
CA LYS A 187 8.42 -5.56 11.03
C LYS A 187 7.47 -6.53 11.72
N ILE A 188 7.44 -7.76 11.26
CA ILE A 188 6.67 -8.87 11.82
C ILE A 188 7.70 -9.86 12.36
N SER A 189 7.72 -10.09 13.67
CA SER A 189 8.73 -10.97 14.30
C SER A 189 8.54 -12.45 13.96
N THR A 190 7.29 -12.86 13.82
CA THR A 190 6.91 -14.25 13.53
C THR A 190 5.64 -14.21 12.71
N ILE A 191 5.75 -14.52 11.43
CA ILE A 191 4.59 -14.56 10.52
C ILE A 191 3.83 -15.86 10.67
N ARG A 192 2.51 -15.79 10.60
CA ARG A 192 1.60 -16.93 10.67
C ARG A 192 0.85 -17.09 9.36
N LYS A 193 0.30 -18.27 9.11
CA LYS A 193 -0.52 -18.52 7.91
C LYS A 193 -1.70 -17.56 7.78
N GLU A 194 -2.29 -17.10 8.90
CA GLU A 194 -3.39 -16.12 8.92
C GLU A 194 -2.95 -14.71 8.52
N ASP A 195 -1.64 -14.44 8.50
CA ASP A 195 -1.07 -13.16 8.10
C ASP A 195 -0.91 -13.03 6.56
N ARG A 196 -1.16 -14.10 5.83
CA ARG A 196 -1.23 -14.11 4.36
C ARG A 196 -2.25 -13.10 3.87
N GLY A 197 -1.98 -12.49 2.71
CA GLY A 197 -2.92 -11.59 2.02
C GLY A 197 -2.30 -10.28 1.59
N THR A 198 -3.16 -9.30 1.26
CA THR A 198 -2.74 -8.02 0.71
C THR A 198 -2.49 -6.99 1.82
N TYR A 199 -1.29 -6.45 1.82
CA TYR A 199 -0.90 -5.31 2.63
C TYR A 199 -0.86 -4.05 1.77
N TYR A 200 -1.28 -2.94 2.35
CA TYR A 200 -1.27 -1.64 1.69
C TYR A 200 -0.24 -0.74 2.34
N CYS A 201 0.73 -0.29 1.56
CA CYS A 201 1.52 0.89 1.89
C CYS A 201 0.79 2.12 1.36
N VAL A 202 0.52 3.07 2.23
CA VAL A 202 -0.15 4.34 1.93
C VAL A 202 0.77 5.49 2.29
N ALA A 203 1.03 6.38 1.32
CA ALA A 203 1.83 7.59 1.48
C ALA A 203 0.95 8.83 1.34
N GLU A 204 0.98 9.73 2.33
CA GLU A 204 0.18 10.94 2.38
C GLU A 204 1.01 12.12 2.82
N ASN A 205 0.85 13.29 2.17
CA ASN A 205 1.50 14.54 2.56
C ASN A 205 0.55 15.76 2.52
N GLY A 206 -0.74 15.53 2.34
CA GLY A 206 -1.74 16.60 2.25
C GLY A 206 -1.77 17.32 0.90
N VAL A 207 -1.00 16.85 -0.10
CA VAL A 207 -0.97 17.43 -1.45
C VAL A 207 -1.56 16.44 -2.43
N GLY A 208 -2.62 16.85 -3.13
CA GLY A 208 -3.30 16.01 -4.09
C GLY A 208 -3.82 14.70 -3.49
N ARG A 209 -3.80 13.65 -4.29
CA ARG A 209 -4.23 12.32 -3.88
C ARG A 209 -3.05 11.53 -3.30
N GLY A 210 -3.25 10.91 -2.13
CA GLY A 210 -2.27 10.00 -1.54
C GLY A 210 -1.91 8.84 -2.49
N ALA A 211 -0.69 8.34 -2.41
CA ALA A 211 -0.24 7.18 -3.18
C ALA A 211 -0.43 5.88 -2.37
N ARG A 212 -0.79 4.79 -3.04
CA ARG A 212 -0.96 3.47 -2.44
C ARG A 212 -0.26 2.41 -3.29
N ARG A 213 0.42 1.47 -2.63
CA ARG A 213 0.96 0.25 -3.22
C ARG A 213 0.38 -0.97 -2.52
N ASN A 214 -0.09 -1.93 -3.31
CA ASN A 214 -0.50 -3.24 -2.83
C ASN A 214 0.71 -4.15 -2.80
N ILE A 215 0.86 -4.91 -1.71
CA ILE A 215 1.96 -5.84 -1.48
C ILE A 215 1.33 -7.17 -1.11
N ASN A 216 1.48 -8.17 -1.98
CA ASN A 216 0.98 -9.50 -1.71
C ASN A 216 2.00 -10.28 -0.86
N VAL A 217 1.55 -10.77 0.29
CA VAL A 217 2.34 -11.59 1.20
C VAL A 217 1.78 -13.00 1.17
N GLU A 218 2.57 -13.94 0.62
CA GLU A 218 2.28 -15.36 0.61
C GLU A 218 3.01 -16.03 1.75
N VAL A 219 2.30 -16.83 2.54
CA VAL A 219 2.88 -17.60 3.64
C VAL A 219 2.80 -19.08 3.30
N GLU A 220 3.97 -19.70 3.18
CA GLU A 220 4.09 -21.12 2.91
C GLU A 220 4.11 -21.91 4.23
N PHE A 221 3.36 -23.02 4.30
CA PHE A 221 3.31 -23.88 5.47
C PHE A 221 3.07 -25.35 5.11
N ALA A 222 3.49 -26.23 6.03
CA ALA A 222 3.31 -27.67 5.88
C ALA A 222 1.82 -28.05 5.99
N PRO A 223 1.38 -29.17 5.39
CA PRO A 223 0.00 -29.62 5.46
C PRO A 223 -0.50 -29.80 6.89
N VAL A 224 -1.73 -29.37 7.13
CA VAL A 224 -2.52 -29.70 8.32
C VAL A 224 -3.78 -30.43 7.84
N ILE A 225 -4.07 -31.60 8.40
CA ILE A 225 -5.21 -32.42 7.98
C ILE A 225 -6.16 -32.61 9.14
N THR A 226 -7.44 -32.44 8.87
CA THR A 226 -8.53 -32.73 9.80
C THR A 226 -9.54 -33.68 9.17
N ALA A 227 -10.01 -34.69 9.90
CA ALA A 227 -11.11 -35.52 9.50
C ALA A 227 -12.38 -35.06 10.24
N PRO A 228 -13.39 -34.51 9.56
CA PRO A 228 -14.61 -34.01 10.22
C PRO A 228 -15.39 -35.12 10.90
N ARG A 229 -15.30 -36.31 10.33
CA ARG A 229 -15.95 -37.54 10.85
C ARG A 229 -14.92 -38.67 10.91
N PRO A 230 -14.14 -38.79 11.99
CA PRO A 230 -13.03 -39.76 12.07
C PRO A 230 -13.50 -41.21 12.22
N ARG A 231 -14.78 -41.46 12.51
CA ARG A 231 -15.38 -42.79 12.62
C ARG A 231 -16.72 -42.81 11.92
N LEU A 232 -16.89 -43.75 10.99
CA LEU A 232 -18.09 -43.87 10.16
C LEU A 232 -18.52 -45.33 10.14
N GLY A 233 -19.80 -45.58 10.44
CA GLY A 233 -20.41 -46.88 10.35
C GLY A 233 -21.27 -47.06 9.13
N GLN A 234 -21.10 -48.14 8.40
CA GLN A 234 -21.99 -48.50 7.26
C GLN A 234 -22.19 -50.01 7.21
N ALA A 235 -23.34 -50.42 6.68
CA ALA A 235 -23.64 -51.84 6.47
C ALA A 235 -22.99 -52.35 5.17
N LEU A 236 -22.81 -53.68 5.10
CA LEU A 236 -22.33 -54.35 3.89
C LEU A 236 -23.19 -53.99 2.66
N GLN A 237 -22.52 -53.91 1.50
CA GLN A 237 -23.13 -53.65 0.20
C GLN A 237 -23.66 -52.22 -0.04
N TYR A 238 -23.46 -51.31 0.91
CA TYR A 238 -23.72 -49.89 0.74
C TYR A 238 -22.45 -49.14 0.41
N ASP A 239 -22.58 -47.93 -0.08
CA ASP A 239 -21.46 -47.00 -0.31
C ASP A 239 -21.24 -46.10 0.90
N MET A 240 -20.02 -45.64 1.08
CA MET A 240 -19.67 -44.66 2.12
C MET A 240 -18.60 -43.71 1.62
N ASP A 241 -18.79 -42.40 1.90
CA ASP A 241 -17.82 -41.34 1.65
C ASP A 241 -17.03 -41.04 2.92
N LEU A 242 -15.70 -41.17 2.85
CA LEU A 242 -14.76 -40.77 3.88
C LEU A 242 -14.10 -39.47 3.43
N GLU A 243 -14.01 -38.49 4.33
CA GLU A 243 -13.60 -37.11 4.00
C GLU A 243 -12.46 -36.65 4.87
N CYS A 244 -11.55 -35.88 4.26
CA CYS A 244 -10.52 -35.09 4.94
C CYS A 244 -10.48 -33.65 4.41
N HIS A 245 -10.26 -32.73 5.31
CA HIS A 245 -9.95 -31.33 4.98
C HIS A 245 -8.45 -31.11 5.12
N VAL A 246 -7.80 -30.63 4.07
CA VAL A 246 -6.37 -30.37 4.01
C VAL A 246 -6.14 -28.90 3.82
N GLU A 247 -5.35 -28.31 4.72
CA GLU A 247 -4.90 -26.93 4.63
C GLU A 247 -3.38 -26.94 4.42
N ALA A 248 -2.89 -26.38 3.31
CA ALA A 248 -1.46 -26.33 2.97
C ALA A 248 -1.19 -25.27 1.90
N TYR A 249 0.00 -24.67 1.98
CA TYR A 249 0.51 -23.83 0.90
C TYR A 249 2.03 -24.00 0.78
N PRO A 250 2.58 -24.31 -0.41
CA PRO A 250 1.87 -24.58 -1.67
C PRO A 250 0.94 -25.78 -1.59
N PRO A 251 0.01 -25.92 -2.57
CA PRO A 251 -0.94 -27.05 -2.62
C PRO A 251 -0.24 -28.40 -2.51
N PRO A 252 -0.74 -29.33 -1.68
CA PRO A 252 -0.10 -30.59 -1.40
C PRO A 252 -0.49 -31.67 -2.40
N ALA A 253 0.36 -32.70 -2.54
CA ALA A 253 -0.05 -33.98 -3.08
C ALA A 253 -0.82 -34.77 -2.01
N ILE A 254 -2.03 -35.24 -2.34
CA ILE A 254 -2.92 -35.94 -1.40
C ILE A 254 -3.11 -37.39 -1.87
N VAL A 255 -2.97 -38.33 -0.96
CA VAL A 255 -3.18 -39.76 -1.20
C VAL A 255 -3.98 -40.41 -0.09
N TRP A 256 -4.78 -41.42 -0.44
CA TRP A 256 -5.47 -42.28 0.53
C TRP A 256 -4.76 -43.63 0.60
N LEU A 257 -4.57 -44.14 1.82
CA LEU A 257 -3.96 -45.42 2.03
C LEU A 257 -4.90 -46.30 2.87
N LYS A 258 -4.83 -47.62 2.67
CA LYS A 258 -5.40 -48.64 3.52
C LYS A 258 -4.37 -49.75 3.67
N ASP A 259 -4.11 -50.16 4.91
CA ASP A 259 -3.09 -51.18 5.24
C ASP A 259 -1.72 -50.83 4.59
N ASP A 260 -1.30 -49.55 4.67
CA ASP A 260 -0.11 -48.97 4.06
C ASP A 260 -0.04 -49.03 2.52
N ILE A 261 -1.11 -49.45 1.85
CA ILE A 261 -1.18 -49.51 0.40
C ILE A 261 -1.93 -48.30 -0.11
N GLN A 262 -1.31 -47.57 -1.07
CA GLN A 262 -1.97 -46.42 -1.72
C GLN A 262 -3.13 -46.88 -2.57
N LEU A 263 -4.28 -46.26 -2.32
CA LEU A 263 -5.51 -46.52 -3.09
C LEU A 263 -5.55 -45.67 -4.37
N SER A 264 -6.19 -46.21 -5.39
CA SER A 264 -6.47 -45.54 -6.66
C SER A 264 -7.89 -45.79 -7.09
N ASN A 265 -8.38 -45.00 -8.03
CA ASN A 265 -9.70 -45.19 -8.61
C ASN A 265 -9.85 -46.54 -9.28
N ASN A 266 -10.85 -47.29 -8.86
CA ASN A 266 -11.19 -48.61 -9.41
C ASN A 266 -12.68 -48.91 -9.12
N GLN A 267 -13.12 -50.15 -9.36
CA GLN A 267 -14.52 -50.56 -9.11
C GLN A 267 -14.97 -50.50 -7.62
N HIS A 268 -14.02 -50.43 -6.67
CA HIS A 268 -14.27 -50.39 -5.22
C HIS A 268 -14.02 -49.04 -4.59
N TYR A 269 -13.22 -48.17 -5.24
CA TYR A 269 -12.84 -46.89 -4.71
C TYR A 269 -12.93 -45.80 -5.76
N SER A 270 -13.53 -44.67 -5.39
CA SER A 270 -13.52 -43.43 -6.17
C SER A 270 -12.95 -42.31 -5.32
N ILE A 271 -11.84 -41.71 -5.75
CA ILE A 271 -11.14 -40.65 -5.04
C ILE A 271 -11.32 -39.33 -5.80
N SER A 272 -11.72 -38.30 -5.08
CA SER A 272 -11.85 -36.95 -5.61
C SER A 272 -11.16 -35.95 -4.69
N HIS A 273 -10.64 -34.86 -5.32
CA HIS A 273 -10.05 -33.72 -4.63
C HIS A 273 -10.75 -32.46 -5.13
N PHE A 274 -11.16 -31.63 -4.22
CA PHE A 274 -11.83 -30.37 -4.52
C PHE A 274 -11.13 -29.22 -3.79
N ALA A 275 -10.44 -28.34 -4.56
CA ALA A 275 -9.84 -27.14 -4.00
C ALA A 275 -10.94 -26.09 -3.78
N THR A 276 -11.19 -25.73 -2.52
CA THR A 276 -12.17 -24.73 -2.12
C THR A 276 -11.56 -23.32 -2.10
N ALA A 277 -10.25 -23.22 -1.88
CA ALA A 277 -9.45 -22.02 -2.01
C ALA A 277 -7.99 -22.41 -2.24
N ASP A 278 -7.11 -21.42 -2.47
CA ASP A 278 -5.68 -21.66 -2.77
C ASP A 278 -4.94 -22.51 -1.73
N GLN A 279 -5.42 -22.54 -0.49
CA GLN A 279 -4.79 -23.25 0.62
C GLN A 279 -5.65 -24.38 1.19
N TYR A 280 -6.91 -24.53 0.75
CA TYR A 280 -7.85 -25.52 1.26
C TYR A 280 -8.24 -26.52 0.18
N THR A 281 -8.09 -27.81 0.50
CA THR A 281 -8.49 -28.90 -0.37
C THR A 281 -9.30 -29.92 0.41
N ASP A 282 -10.52 -30.17 -0.01
CA ASP A 282 -11.32 -31.27 0.47
C ASP A 282 -11.03 -32.51 -0.36
N THR A 283 -10.78 -33.63 0.30
CA THR A 283 -10.58 -34.91 -0.36
C THR A 283 -11.55 -35.93 0.16
N THR A 284 -12.14 -36.66 -0.77
CA THR A 284 -13.11 -37.71 -0.47
C THR A 284 -12.70 -39.01 -1.15
N ILE A 285 -12.71 -40.11 -0.39
CA ILE A 285 -12.68 -41.44 -0.94
C ILE A 285 -14.07 -42.07 -0.74
N ARG A 286 -14.74 -42.44 -1.82
CA ARG A 286 -15.96 -43.22 -1.80
C ARG A 286 -15.62 -44.70 -1.85
N VAL A 287 -15.99 -45.44 -0.81
CA VAL A 287 -15.93 -46.89 -0.77
C VAL A 287 -17.22 -47.41 -1.37
N ILE A 288 -17.12 -48.13 -2.49
CA ILE A 288 -18.27 -48.56 -3.30
C ILE A 288 -18.58 -50.02 -2.97
N THR A 289 -19.84 -50.31 -2.68
CA THR A 289 -20.37 -51.65 -2.39
C THR A 289 -19.50 -52.37 -1.37
N ILE A 290 -19.50 -51.85 -0.12
CA ILE A 290 -18.61 -52.24 0.95
C ILE A 290 -18.64 -53.76 1.18
N GLU A 291 -17.46 -54.37 1.16
CA GLU A 291 -17.18 -55.74 1.55
C GLU A 291 -16.48 -55.82 2.91
N LYS A 292 -16.49 -56.96 3.59
CA LYS A 292 -15.83 -57.11 4.91
C LYS A 292 -14.38 -56.71 4.98
N ARG A 293 -13.61 -56.94 3.92
CA ARG A 293 -12.19 -56.54 3.79
C ARG A 293 -11.96 -55.03 3.71
N GLN A 294 -12.98 -54.26 3.45
CA GLN A 294 -12.90 -52.83 3.31
C GLN A 294 -13.14 -52.07 4.61
N TYR A 295 -13.61 -52.74 5.66
CA TYR A 295 -13.64 -52.15 6.98
C TYR A 295 -12.23 -51.99 7.55
N GLY A 296 -12.06 -51.04 8.46
CA GLY A 296 -10.82 -50.71 9.11
C GLY A 296 -10.37 -49.28 8.93
N GLU A 297 -9.10 -49.02 9.18
CA GLU A 297 -8.52 -47.69 9.11
C GLU A 297 -8.15 -47.31 7.66
N TYR A 298 -8.55 -46.09 7.26
CA TYR A 298 -8.10 -45.39 6.07
C TYR A 298 -7.24 -44.21 6.50
N VAL A 299 -6.09 -44.01 5.86
CA VAL A 299 -5.17 -42.92 6.15
C VAL A 299 -5.23 -41.92 5.00
N CYS A 300 -5.59 -40.69 5.33
CA CYS A 300 -5.48 -39.54 4.45
C CYS A 300 -4.12 -38.90 4.69
N ARG A 301 -3.25 -38.87 3.68
CA ARG A 301 -1.90 -38.32 3.73
C ARG A 301 -1.77 -37.17 2.74
N ALA A 302 -1.23 -36.04 3.20
CA ALA A 302 -0.91 -34.90 2.35
C ALA A 302 0.55 -34.50 2.53
N ALA A 303 1.23 -34.16 1.44
CA ALA A 303 2.63 -33.76 1.44
C ALA A 303 2.88 -32.56 0.51
N ASN A 304 3.64 -31.60 0.97
CA ASN A 304 4.23 -30.55 0.13
C ASN A 304 5.74 -30.44 0.43
N LYS A 305 6.43 -29.46 -0.18
CA LYS A 305 7.88 -29.27 0.01
C LYS A 305 8.30 -28.97 1.46
N LEU A 306 7.36 -28.61 2.34
CA LEU A 306 7.63 -28.21 3.72
C LEU A 306 7.37 -29.31 4.72
N GLY A 307 6.61 -30.33 4.37
CA GLY A 307 6.33 -31.45 5.26
C GLY A 307 5.21 -32.37 4.79
N THR A 308 4.91 -33.33 5.64
CA THR A 308 3.86 -34.33 5.44
C THR A 308 3.01 -34.43 6.69
N ALA A 309 1.71 -34.56 6.51
CA ALA A 309 0.75 -34.82 7.57
C ALA A 309 -0.18 -35.97 7.19
N GLU A 310 -0.74 -36.61 8.21
CA GLU A 310 -1.66 -37.74 8.06
C GLU A 310 -2.79 -37.64 9.09
N THR A 311 -3.95 -38.15 8.70
CA THR A 311 -5.06 -38.40 9.63
C THR A 311 -5.74 -39.71 9.29
N LYS A 312 -6.42 -40.28 10.27
CA LYS A 312 -7.09 -41.59 10.14
C LYS A 312 -8.59 -41.42 10.16
N VAL A 313 -9.26 -42.20 9.32
CA VAL A 313 -10.71 -42.35 9.29
C VAL A 313 -11.03 -43.85 9.40
N GLU A 314 -11.79 -44.24 10.43
CA GLU A 314 -12.21 -45.63 10.64
C GLU A 314 -13.58 -45.85 10.00
N LEU A 315 -13.65 -46.87 9.12
CA LEU A 315 -14.89 -47.40 8.60
C LEU A 315 -15.21 -48.71 9.33
N PHE A 316 -16.36 -48.78 10.00
CA PHE A 316 -16.74 -49.97 10.74
C PHE A 316 -18.11 -50.52 10.32
N GLU A 317 -18.32 -51.83 10.50
CA GLU A 317 -19.56 -52.49 10.19
C GLU A 317 -20.66 -52.13 11.18
N ILE A 318 -21.82 -51.73 10.70
CA ILE A 318 -23.04 -51.64 11.49
C ILE A 318 -23.98 -52.75 11.05
N SER A 319 -24.44 -53.53 12.02
CA SER A 319 -25.52 -54.49 11.75
C SER A 319 -26.81 -53.72 11.55
N THR A 320 -27.47 -53.87 10.37
CA THR A 320 -28.86 -53.51 10.30
C THR A 320 -29.60 -54.41 11.27
N PRO A 321 -30.31 -53.87 12.29
CA PRO A 321 -31.16 -54.74 13.10
C PRO A 321 -32.11 -55.45 12.14
N ASN A 322 -32.07 -56.80 12.14
CA ASN A 322 -33.09 -57.61 11.49
C ASN A 322 -34.41 -57.29 12.20
N ILE A 323 -35.12 -56.30 11.70
CA ILE A 323 -36.49 -56.04 12.09
C ILE A 323 -37.30 -57.10 11.38
N ASN A 324 -37.18 -58.33 11.88
CA ASN A 324 -38.22 -59.33 11.69
C ASN A 324 -39.42 -58.81 12.46
N TYR A 325 -40.32 -58.10 11.79
CA TYR A 325 -41.67 -57.92 12.26
C TYR A 325 -42.41 -59.25 12.00
N PRO A 326 -42.63 -60.09 13.03
CA PRO A 326 -43.54 -61.22 12.89
C PRO A 326 -44.95 -60.58 12.92
N GLY A 327 -45.57 -60.45 11.78
CA GLY A 327 -47.00 -60.17 11.73
C GLY A 327 -47.48 -58.86 11.11
N LEU A 328 -46.86 -58.35 10.08
CA LEU A 328 -47.58 -57.50 9.13
C LEU A 328 -48.04 -58.33 7.93
N GLN A 329 -49.15 -59.07 8.16
CA GLN A 329 -50.01 -59.42 7.07
C GLN A 329 -50.43 -58.11 6.40
N TRP A 330 -50.18 -58.00 5.09
CA TRP A 330 -50.68 -56.93 4.24
C TRP A 330 -52.20 -56.96 4.34
N ALA A 331 -52.82 -56.20 5.25
CA ALA A 331 -54.20 -55.82 5.15
C ALA A 331 -54.34 -55.02 3.85
N ALA A 332 -55.10 -55.63 2.93
CA ALA A 332 -55.41 -55.07 1.63
C ALA A 332 -55.82 -53.60 1.77
N ALA A 333 -55.25 -52.77 0.91
CA ALA A 333 -55.47 -51.38 0.79
C ALA A 333 -56.95 -50.97 0.96
N ASN A 334 -57.26 -50.41 2.13
CA ASN A 334 -58.39 -49.52 2.20
C ASN A 334 -58.04 -48.22 1.52
N GLN A 335 -58.72 -48.06 0.33
CA GLN A 335 -58.68 -46.77 -0.36
C GLN A 335 -58.98 -45.65 0.61
N CYS A 336 -58.00 -44.90 0.91
CA CYS A 336 -58.11 -43.64 1.64
C CYS A 336 -58.86 -42.67 0.69
N ASN A 337 -60.11 -42.45 1.00
CA ASN A 337 -61.04 -41.62 0.25
C ASN A 337 -60.65 -40.16 0.41
N LEU A 338 -59.77 -39.70 -0.45
CA LEU A 338 -59.21 -38.32 -0.47
C LEU A 338 -60.23 -37.28 -0.97
N SER A 339 -61.49 -37.69 -1.23
CA SER A 339 -62.45 -36.79 -1.83
C SER A 339 -63.31 -35.96 -0.86
N LYS A 340 -63.21 -36.18 0.44
CA LYS A 340 -64.02 -35.41 1.42
C LYS A 340 -63.33 -34.25 2.10
N TRP A 341 -61.98 -34.18 2.07
CA TRP A 341 -61.29 -33.07 2.67
C TRP A 341 -61.01 -31.90 1.74
N LEU A 342 -61.03 -32.11 0.41
CA LEU A 342 -60.86 -31.04 -0.58
C LEU A 342 -62.08 -30.14 -0.75
N LEU A 343 -63.30 -30.62 -0.38
CA LEU A 343 -64.52 -29.83 -0.46
C LEU A 343 -64.73 -28.89 0.77
N ILE A 344 -64.10 -29.15 1.90
CA ILE A 344 -64.22 -28.33 3.07
C ILE A 344 -63.28 -27.11 3.00
N VAL A 345 -62.11 -27.25 2.36
CA VAL A 345 -61.15 -26.13 2.20
C VAL A 345 -61.64 -25.14 1.12
N LEU A 346 -62.34 -25.58 0.12
CA LEU A 346 -62.93 -24.71 -0.92
C LEU A 346 -64.15 -23.92 -0.42
N TRP A 347 -64.84 -24.37 0.64
CA TRP A 347 -65.98 -23.64 1.22
C TRP A 347 -65.57 -22.51 2.18
N PHE A 348 -64.37 -22.61 2.77
CA PHE A 348 -63.84 -21.54 3.66
C PHE A 348 -63.17 -20.39 2.92
N THR A 349 -62.80 -20.55 1.65
CA THR A 349 -62.19 -19.46 0.85
C THR A 349 -63.22 -18.59 0.12
N ILE A 350 -64.50 -19.02 0.00
CA ILE A 350 -65.58 -18.27 -0.67
C ILE A 350 -66.34 -17.35 0.34
N LEU A 351 -66.21 -17.56 1.64
CA LEU A 351 -66.91 -16.77 2.69
C LEU A 351 -66.06 -15.62 3.24
N ASN A 352 -64.89 -15.36 2.75
CA ASN A 352 -64.04 -14.27 3.20
C ASN A 352 -63.73 -13.17 2.16
N THR A 353 -64.53 -13.11 1.09
CA THR A 353 -64.54 -11.97 0.14
C THR A 353 -65.94 -11.48 -0.06
N HIS A 354 -66.44 -10.71 0.92
CA HIS A 354 -67.39 -9.62 0.77
C HIS A 354 -67.20 -8.63 1.92
#